data_b0f60e71d99239f04cc6b12b574f3278
#
_entry.id   b0f60e71d99239f04cc6b12b574f3278
#
_cell.length_a   1.000
_cell.length_b   1.000
_cell.length_c   1.000
_cell.angle_alpha   90.00
_cell.angle_beta   90.00
_cell.angle_gamma   90.00
#
_symmetry.space_group_name_H-M   'P 1'
#
loop_
_entity.id
_entity.type
_entity.pdbx_description
1 polymer ?
#
loop_
_entity_poly.entity_id
_entity_poly.type
_entity_poly.pdbx_seq_one_letter_code
_entity_poly.pdbx_strand_id
1 'polypeptide(L)'
;MSARTTASSLLLVLMLSASIDAFSQSSAVQAGGSLNLSSEFYSARGVAARRPSNTYRGLFQLNVTFFDQIQLPFEAFYASGQTGFRQPFNQFGVSPRYEDWLVVHAGYYSARLSDLSFGDARLLGAGIELTPGPFRFSALYGRSDAAIQPDLLQGIPGTYRRTMWGGKVGYGGEDQLHLHLNVWHAIDDTTSLSLASPGVAPQENLVTSVSFGVPIEGNLLTVGGEVAGSLHSNDIRSPEVQGKGIGHALFVHRTSSQLDAAAKLSVGVTPAPFVSVRLTTRWVGPGFLSLGYPQTPSDMFEWTAAPSFRLLDNALMIRLSFGQRQNNLRSNKQSTTRRTLWSLATSARVTNEFAVDFQYTNYGLRSAPKNDTLRFENISQSLNITPRYMFEAFGGASTLVVTYSLQDTEDKNVITSSLNRNNTQSVMGAWSVAFPTTLSLTTSILQTTSKLPTLSTSIVNVSETASHQFFDRALSASLTAGFSRIRVLSRDDQFAFNANLTYSFGAYGSIGFALYNNKYTYGAGSAGTSFSEIQGTLSYSIGF
;
A
#
# COMPACT_ATOMS: atom_id res chain seq x y z
N MET A 1 -28.73 6.26 -26.37
CA MET A 1 -27.95 5.21 -27.09
C MET A 1 -27.12 4.30 -26.15
N SER A 2 -27.36 4.25 -24.85
CA SER A 2 -26.47 3.61 -23.87
C SER A 2 -26.91 2.21 -23.34
N ALA A 3 -28.18 1.88 -23.37
CA ALA A 3 -28.65 0.61 -22.78
C ALA A 3 -28.44 -0.64 -23.68
N ARG A 4 -28.34 -0.45 -25.01
CA ARG A 4 -28.13 -1.58 -25.95
C ARG A 4 -26.67 -2.06 -26.02
N THR A 5 -25.70 -1.17 -25.78
CA THR A 5 -24.27 -1.53 -25.77
C THR A 5 -23.86 -2.30 -24.53
N THR A 6 -24.48 -2.02 -23.37
CA THR A 6 -24.20 -2.74 -22.12
C THR A 6 -24.77 -4.17 -22.12
N ALA A 7 -25.94 -4.39 -22.71
CA ALA A 7 -26.53 -5.73 -22.83
C ALA A 7 -25.72 -6.65 -23.77
N SER A 8 -25.19 -6.10 -24.87
CA SER A 8 -24.37 -6.86 -25.82
C SER A 8 -23.02 -7.27 -25.25
N SER A 9 -22.41 -6.43 -24.40
CA SER A 9 -21.15 -6.75 -23.73
C SER A 9 -21.33 -7.82 -22.66
N LEU A 10 -22.45 -7.82 -21.94
CA LEU A 10 -22.77 -8.83 -20.92
C LEU A 10 -23.04 -10.20 -21.59
N LEU A 11 -23.71 -10.22 -22.75
CA LEU A 11 -24.00 -11.44 -23.52
C LEU A 11 -22.72 -12.06 -24.10
N LEU A 12 -21.77 -11.24 -24.56
CA LEU A 12 -20.48 -11.70 -25.08
C LEU A 12 -19.62 -12.35 -23.97
N VAL A 13 -19.66 -11.80 -22.76
CA VAL A 13 -18.96 -12.32 -21.58
C VAL A 13 -19.57 -13.65 -21.11
N LEU A 14 -20.91 -13.78 -21.11
CA LEU A 14 -21.60 -15.03 -20.80
C LEU A 14 -21.34 -16.13 -21.83
N MET A 15 -21.19 -15.78 -23.11
CA MET A 15 -20.82 -16.77 -24.16
C MET A 15 -19.35 -17.21 -24.08
N LEU A 16 -18.44 -16.33 -23.63
CA LEU A 16 -17.04 -16.69 -23.39
C LEU A 16 -16.88 -17.61 -22.17
N SER A 17 -17.66 -17.42 -21.10
CA SER A 17 -17.59 -18.28 -19.92
C SER A 17 -18.12 -19.71 -20.19
N ALA A 18 -19.15 -19.87 -21.01
CA ALA A 18 -19.70 -21.17 -21.37
C ALA A 18 -18.78 -22.02 -22.26
N SER A 19 -17.84 -21.40 -22.96
CA SER A 19 -16.87 -22.13 -23.83
C SER A 19 -15.62 -22.59 -23.09
N ILE A 20 -15.34 -22.10 -21.88
CA ILE A 20 -14.13 -22.44 -21.11
C ILE A 20 -14.29 -23.78 -20.39
N ASP A 21 -15.47 -24.16 -19.96
CA ASP A 21 -15.75 -25.48 -19.37
C ASP A 21 -15.41 -26.66 -20.31
N ALA A 22 -15.38 -26.44 -21.62
CA ALA A 22 -15.05 -27.45 -22.61
C ALA A 22 -13.55 -27.77 -22.71
N PHE A 23 -12.67 -26.87 -22.24
CA PHE A 23 -11.20 -27.06 -22.27
C PHE A 23 -10.63 -27.67 -20.98
N SER A 24 -11.41 -27.76 -19.91
CA SER A 24 -10.96 -28.18 -18.57
C SER A 24 -10.76 -29.70 -18.41
N GLN A 25 -11.03 -30.52 -19.41
CA GLN A 25 -11.06 -31.98 -19.24
C GLN A 25 -9.88 -32.77 -19.82
N SER A 26 -8.87 -32.12 -20.43
CA SER A 26 -7.66 -32.86 -20.83
C SER A 26 -6.58 -32.66 -19.78
N SER A 27 -5.95 -33.74 -19.32
CA SER A 27 -4.79 -33.72 -18.41
C SER A 27 -3.58 -32.93 -18.96
N ALA A 28 -3.64 -32.52 -20.22
CA ALA A 28 -2.58 -31.76 -20.91
C ALA A 28 -2.76 -30.24 -20.80
N VAL A 29 -3.97 -29.72 -20.57
CA VAL A 29 -4.24 -28.28 -20.48
C VAL A 29 -5.24 -28.02 -19.36
N GLN A 30 -4.83 -27.20 -18.41
CA GLN A 30 -5.70 -26.71 -17.33
C GLN A 30 -5.83 -25.20 -17.48
N ALA A 31 -7.04 -24.69 -17.43
CA ALA A 31 -7.31 -23.26 -17.48
C ALA A 31 -8.10 -22.87 -16.22
N GLY A 32 -7.65 -21.82 -15.57
CA GLY A 32 -8.32 -21.25 -14.42
C GLY A 32 -8.16 -19.74 -14.42
N GLY A 33 -9.09 -19.04 -13.81
CA GLY A 33 -9.01 -17.59 -13.82
C GLY A 33 -10.13 -16.91 -13.07
N SER A 34 -10.20 -15.59 -13.19
CA SER A 34 -11.29 -14.80 -12.64
C SER A 34 -11.62 -13.62 -13.55
N LEU A 35 -12.90 -13.27 -13.57
CA LEU A 35 -13.39 -12.05 -14.16
C LEU A 35 -14.15 -11.27 -13.08
N ASN A 36 -13.73 -10.03 -12.83
CA ASN A 36 -14.38 -9.12 -11.91
C ASN A 36 -14.79 -7.86 -12.67
N LEU A 37 -16.07 -7.59 -12.73
CA LEU A 37 -16.67 -6.40 -13.34
C LEU A 37 -17.37 -5.58 -12.28
N SER A 38 -17.25 -4.28 -12.32
CA SER A 38 -17.99 -3.39 -11.44
C SER A 38 -18.43 -2.12 -12.15
N SER A 39 -19.63 -1.68 -11.79
CA SER A 39 -20.22 -0.41 -12.20
C SER A 39 -20.60 0.35 -10.94
N GLU A 40 -20.09 1.55 -10.81
CA GLU A 40 -20.40 2.45 -9.70
C GLU A 40 -21.20 3.63 -10.22
N PHE A 41 -22.28 3.97 -9.53
CA PHE A 41 -23.03 5.19 -9.76
C PHE A 41 -22.97 6.09 -8.52
N TYR A 42 -22.88 7.40 -8.74
CA TYR A 42 -22.78 8.39 -7.68
C TYR A 42 -23.68 9.59 -7.98
N SER A 43 -24.38 10.06 -6.95
CA SER A 43 -25.18 11.27 -7.00
C SER A 43 -25.07 12.04 -5.68
N ALA A 44 -24.95 13.36 -5.78
CA ALA A 44 -24.93 14.27 -4.64
C ALA A 44 -25.99 15.36 -4.80
N ARG A 45 -26.60 15.76 -3.69
CA ARG A 45 -27.55 16.89 -3.60
C ARG A 45 -27.14 17.81 -2.47
N GLY A 46 -27.17 19.12 -2.70
CA GLY A 46 -26.77 20.13 -1.72
C GLY A 46 -25.27 20.41 -1.68
N VAL A 47 -24.47 19.67 -2.46
CA VAL A 47 -23.03 19.86 -2.61
C VAL A 47 -22.64 19.51 -4.06
N ALA A 48 -21.52 20.10 -4.54
CA ALA A 48 -20.97 19.71 -5.84
C ALA A 48 -20.55 18.24 -5.85
N ALA A 49 -20.77 17.57 -6.98
CA ALA A 49 -20.38 16.18 -7.15
C ALA A 49 -18.85 16.02 -6.97
N ARG A 50 -18.45 15.15 -6.06
CA ARG A 50 -17.04 14.89 -5.73
C ARG A 50 -16.44 13.76 -6.55
N ARG A 51 -17.27 13.02 -7.29
CA ARG A 51 -16.91 11.86 -8.11
C ARG A 51 -17.67 11.90 -9.43
N PRO A 52 -17.18 11.24 -10.48
CA PRO A 52 -17.95 11.01 -11.69
C PRO A 52 -19.26 10.30 -11.38
N SER A 53 -20.33 10.62 -12.11
CA SER A 53 -21.66 10.02 -11.91
C SER A 53 -21.70 8.53 -12.19
N ASN A 54 -20.84 8.04 -13.08
CA ASN A 54 -20.70 6.63 -13.40
C ASN A 54 -19.24 6.27 -13.61
N THR A 55 -18.81 5.12 -13.05
CA THR A 55 -17.48 4.57 -13.23
C THR A 55 -17.57 3.08 -13.47
N TYR A 56 -16.81 2.57 -14.43
CA TYR A 56 -16.76 1.14 -14.77
C TYR A 56 -15.35 0.63 -14.55
N ARG A 57 -15.21 -0.59 -14.00
CA ARG A 57 -13.93 -1.28 -13.83
C ARG A 57 -14.08 -2.72 -14.24
N GLY A 58 -13.03 -3.27 -14.83
CA GLY A 58 -12.93 -4.67 -15.17
C GLY A 58 -11.53 -5.19 -14.88
N LEU A 59 -11.45 -6.33 -14.20
CA LEU A 59 -10.22 -7.08 -13.99
C LEU A 59 -10.46 -8.49 -14.52
N PHE A 60 -9.66 -8.90 -15.47
CA PHE A 60 -9.63 -10.24 -16.01
C PHE A 60 -8.27 -10.87 -15.73
N GLN A 61 -8.28 -12.02 -15.09
CA GLN A 61 -7.11 -12.83 -14.81
C GLN A 61 -7.34 -14.22 -15.37
N LEU A 62 -6.40 -14.71 -16.15
CA LEU A 62 -6.42 -16.04 -16.73
C LEU A 62 -5.07 -16.70 -16.47
N ASN A 63 -5.07 -17.92 -15.99
CA ASN A 63 -3.90 -18.77 -15.90
C ASN A 63 -4.15 -20.06 -16.67
N VAL A 64 -3.35 -20.30 -17.70
CA VAL A 64 -3.42 -21.53 -18.48
C VAL A 64 -2.15 -22.33 -18.19
N THR A 65 -2.32 -23.56 -17.73
CA THR A 65 -1.19 -24.47 -17.47
C THR A 65 -1.19 -25.58 -18.52
N PHE A 66 -0.07 -25.77 -19.19
CA PHE A 66 0.15 -26.84 -20.17
C PHE A 66 1.09 -27.88 -19.58
N PHE A 67 0.67 -29.14 -19.62
CA PHE A 67 1.46 -30.32 -19.22
C PHE A 67 2.02 -30.20 -17.77
N ASP A 68 1.35 -29.47 -16.90
CA ASP A 68 1.79 -29.12 -15.54
C ASP A 68 3.16 -28.42 -15.45
N GLN A 69 3.73 -28.00 -16.58
CA GLN A 69 5.06 -27.41 -16.68
C GLN A 69 5.06 -25.95 -17.12
N ILE A 70 4.17 -25.57 -18.05
CA ILE A 70 4.12 -24.21 -18.59
C ILE A 70 2.88 -23.51 -18.04
N GLN A 71 3.08 -22.45 -17.29
CA GLN A 71 2.00 -21.58 -16.78
C GLN A 71 2.00 -20.28 -17.57
N LEU A 72 0.83 -19.88 -18.08
CA LEU A 72 0.60 -18.62 -18.80
C LEU A 72 -0.37 -17.74 -18.00
N PRO A 73 0.09 -16.98 -17.00
CA PRO A 73 -0.73 -15.98 -16.34
C PRO A 73 -0.90 -14.78 -17.27
N PHE A 74 -2.14 -14.37 -17.45
CA PHE A 74 -2.53 -13.17 -18.18
C PHE A 74 -3.38 -12.29 -17.28
N GLU A 75 -3.10 -10.98 -17.23
CA GLU A 75 -3.88 -10.00 -16.51
C GLU A 75 -4.26 -8.84 -17.43
N ALA A 76 -5.54 -8.46 -17.39
CA ALA A 76 -6.06 -7.29 -18.06
C ALA A 76 -6.88 -6.45 -17.08
N PHE A 77 -6.53 -5.19 -16.92
CA PHE A 77 -7.25 -4.23 -16.08
C PHE A 77 -7.75 -3.06 -16.93
N TYR A 78 -9.02 -2.74 -16.75
CA TYR A 78 -9.68 -1.60 -17.38
C TYR A 78 -10.40 -0.75 -16.33
N ALA A 79 -10.28 0.58 -16.44
CA ALA A 79 -11.07 1.53 -15.66
C ALA A 79 -11.50 2.70 -16.54
N SER A 80 -12.78 3.07 -16.44
CA SER A 80 -13.30 4.30 -17.06
C SER A 80 -13.00 5.51 -16.15
N GLY A 81 -12.94 6.72 -16.72
CA GLY A 81 -12.84 7.94 -15.92
C GLY A 81 -11.41 8.36 -15.55
N GLN A 82 -10.42 8.01 -16.38
CA GLN A 82 -9.00 8.38 -16.18
C GLN A 82 -8.68 9.88 -16.33
N THR A 83 -9.67 10.75 -16.47
CA THR A 83 -9.46 12.17 -16.77
C THR A 83 -8.71 12.96 -15.70
N GLY A 84 -8.55 12.42 -14.49
CA GLY A 84 -7.79 13.05 -13.39
C GLY A 84 -6.39 12.48 -13.14
N PHE A 85 -6.01 11.38 -13.79
CA PHE A 85 -4.72 10.72 -13.58
C PHE A 85 -3.81 10.85 -14.80
N ARG A 86 -2.56 11.18 -14.58
CA ARG A 86 -1.57 11.45 -15.64
C ARG A 86 -0.95 10.19 -16.22
N GLN A 87 -0.97 9.07 -15.50
CA GLN A 87 -0.45 7.79 -15.98
C GLN A 87 -1.59 6.84 -16.36
N PRO A 88 -1.47 6.05 -17.45
CA PRO A 88 -2.52 5.14 -17.87
C PRO A 88 -2.70 4.00 -16.86
N PHE A 89 -3.94 3.76 -16.44
CA PHE A 89 -4.28 2.63 -15.56
C PHE A 89 -4.63 1.35 -16.30
N ASN A 90 -5.01 1.46 -17.59
CA ASN A 90 -5.30 0.28 -18.39
C ASN A 90 -4.01 -0.47 -18.70
N GLN A 91 -3.88 -1.69 -18.22
CA GLN A 91 -2.65 -2.47 -18.27
C GLN A 91 -2.94 -3.90 -18.71
N PHE A 92 -2.12 -4.40 -19.61
CA PHE A 92 -2.18 -5.76 -20.14
C PHE A 92 -0.80 -6.37 -20.06
N GLY A 93 -0.69 -7.53 -19.46
CA GLY A 93 0.59 -8.22 -19.34
C GLY A 93 0.45 -9.72 -19.25
N VAL A 94 1.49 -10.42 -19.67
CA VAL A 94 1.61 -11.86 -19.56
C VAL A 94 2.99 -12.21 -19.02
N SER A 95 3.04 -13.17 -18.11
CA SER A 95 4.31 -13.63 -17.50
C SER A 95 4.39 -15.15 -17.51
N PRO A 96 4.57 -15.78 -18.73
CA PRO A 96 4.71 -17.22 -18.85
C PRO A 96 5.84 -17.74 -17.96
N ARG A 97 5.56 -18.87 -17.30
CA ARG A 97 6.51 -19.60 -16.46
C ARG A 97 6.68 -21.02 -17.01
N TYR A 98 7.91 -21.46 -17.05
CA TYR A 98 8.23 -22.85 -17.34
C TYR A 98 8.86 -23.48 -16.11
N GLU A 99 8.16 -24.45 -15.52
CA GLU A 99 8.48 -25.01 -14.22
C GLU A 99 8.73 -23.89 -13.17
N ASP A 100 9.68 -24.09 -12.26
CA ASP A 100 10.04 -23.11 -11.23
C ASP A 100 11.30 -22.29 -11.57
N TRP A 101 11.87 -22.47 -12.78
CA TRP A 101 13.18 -21.90 -13.07
C TRP A 101 13.21 -20.84 -14.18
N LEU A 102 12.17 -20.71 -14.99
CA LEU A 102 12.10 -19.70 -16.07
C LEU A 102 10.80 -18.91 -15.97
N VAL A 103 10.92 -17.58 -15.95
CA VAL A 103 9.79 -16.65 -16.13
C VAL A 103 10.15 -15.68 -17.24
N VAL A 104 9.23 -15.49 -18.20
CA VAL A 104 9.35 -14.47 -19.25
C VAL A 104 8.22 -13.47 -19.07
N HIS A 105 8.54 -12.19 -19.13
CA HIS A 105 7.56 -11.10 -18.99
C HIS A 105 7.34 -10.40 -20.33
N ALA A 106 6.08 -10.07 -20.65
CA ALA A 106 5.72 -9.26 -21.80
C ALA A 106 4.51 -8.37 -21.50
N GLY A 107 4.56 -7.11 -21.94
CA GLY A 107 3.54 -6.10 -21.62
C GLY A 107 3.81 -5.41 -20.28
N TYR A 108 2.77 -5.16 -19.48
CA TYR A 108 2.93 -4.62 -18.13
C TYR A 108 3.28 -5.73 -17.15
N TYR A 109 4.38 -5.57 -16.44
CA TYR A 109 4.82 -6.49 -15.39
C TYR A 109 5.49 -5.76 -14.24
N SER A 110 5.52 -6.38 -13.07
CA SER A 110 6.27 -5.92 -11.90
C SER A 110 7.49 -6.81 -11.70
N ALA A 111 8.62 -6.20 -11.40
CA ALA A 111 9.86 -6.92 -11.13
C ALA A 111 10.60 -6.27 -9.96
N ARG A 112 11.41 -7.06 -9.26
CA ARG A 112 12.23 -6.61 -8.15
C ARG A 112 13.65 -7.15 -8.29
N LEU A 113 14.63 -6.25 -8.28
CA LEU A 113 16.03 -6.65 -8.28
C LEU A 113 16.58 -6.67 -6.85
N SER A 114 16.47 -5.55 -6.11
CA SER A 114 16.95 -5.45 -4.73
C SER A 114 16.29 -4.29 -3.98
N ASP A 115 16.53 -4.18 -2.67
CA ASP A 115 15.93 -3.16 -1.80
C ASP A 115 16.44 -1.73 -2.04
N LEU A 116 17.63 -1.59 -2.62
CA LEU A 116 18.26 -0.28 -2.86
C LEU A 116 18.34 0.10 -4.33
N SER A 117 18.18 -0.87 -5.27
CA SER A 117 18.27 -0.58 -6.70
C SER A 117 16.91 -0.42 -7.37
N PHE A 118 16.10 -1.49 -7.41
CA PHE A 118 14.82 -1.50 -8.10
C PHE A 118 13.84 -2.48 -7.43
N GLY A 119 12.60 -2.04 -7.17
CA GLY A 119 11.57 -2.89 -6.63
C GLY A 119 10.16 -2.40 -6.89
N ASP A 120 9.31 -3.35 -7.21
CA ASP A 120 7.86 -3.27 -7.32
C ASP A 120 7.31 -2.18 -8.26
N ALA A 121 8.15 -1.53 -9.07
CA ALA A 121 7.71 -0.65 -10.11
C ALA A 121 7.17 -1.45 -11.30
N ARG A 122 6.03 -1.01 -11.86
CA ARG A 122 5.50 -1.61 -13.09
C ARG A 122 6.23 -1.09 -14.31
N LEU A 123 6.63 -2.01 -15.18
CA LEU A 123 7.26 -1.71 -16.47
C LEU A 123 6.34 -2.16 -17.62
N LEU A 124 6.25 -1.35 -18.65
CA LEU A 124 5.71 -1.78 -19.95
C LEU A 124 6.87 -2.18 -20.85
N GLY A 125 7.07 -3.47 -21.04
CA GLY A 125 8.22 -3.97 -21.80
C GLY A 125 8.33 -5.49 -21.80
N ALA A 126 9.54 -5.96 -21.65
CA ALA A 126 9.87 -7.39 -21.61
C ALA A 126 10.93 -7.67 -20.55
N GLY A 127 10.90 -8.89 -20.02
CA GLY A 127 11.89 -9.36 -19.04
C GLY A 127 12.01 -10.87 -19.04
N ILE A 128 13.09 -11.34 -18.47
CA ILE A 128 13.34 -12.75 -18.24
C ILE A 128 13.96 -12.95 -16.86
N GLU A 129 13.50 -13.95 -16.14
CA GLU A 129 14.05 -14.39 -14.87
C GLU A 129 14.36 -15.88 -14.95
N LEU A 130 15.58 -16.25 -14.59
CA LEU A 130 16.09 -17.61 -14.64
C LEU A 130 16.59 -18.01 -13.26
N THR A 131 16.11 -19.14 -12.76
CA THR A 131 16.50 -19.69 -11.46
C THR A 131 16.95 -21.15 -11.55
N PRO A 132 17.91 -21.49 -12.44
CA PRO A 132 18.37 -22.87 -12.59
C PRO A 132 19.17 -23.31 -11.36
N GLY A 133 18.55 -24.17 -10.53
CA GLY A 133 19.14 -24.61 -9.26
C GLY A 133 19.46 -23.45 -8.31
N PRO A 134 20.71 -23.29 -7.87
CA PRO A 134 21.08 -22.20 -6.97
C PRO A 134 21.35 -20.87 -7.68
N PHE A 135 21.46 -20.84 -9.00
CA PHE A 135 21.78 -19.61 -9.74
C PHE A 135 20.55 -18.74 -9.98
N ARG A 136 20.78 -17.44 -10.04
CA ARG A 136 19.75 -16.41 -10.28
C ARG A 136 20.24 -15.46 -11.35
N PHE A 137 19.44 -15.33 -12.42
CA PHE A 137 19.69 -14.39 -13.51
C PHE A 137 18.39 -13.66 -13.82
N SER A 138 18.47 -12.35 -13.99
CA SER A 138 17.32 -11.58 -14.48
C SER A 138 17.80 -10.53 -15.46
N ALA A 139 17.02 -10.29 -16.50
CA ALA A 139 17.22 -9.19 -17.42
C ALA A 139 15.86 -8.54 -17.72
N LEU A 140 15.77 -7.24 -17.52
CA LEU A 140 14.55 -6.47 -17.56
C LEU A 140 14.73 -5.24 -18.46
N TYR A 141 13.73 -4.95 -19.27
CA TYR A 141 13.67 -3.75 -20.10
C TYR A 141 12.24 -3.27 -20.21
N GLY A 142 12.02 -1.97 -20.08
CA GLY A 142 10.68 -1.43 -20.23
C GLY A 142 10.60 0.08 -19.97
N ARG A 143 9.40 0.59 -20.14
CA ARG A 143 9.03 1.96 -19.84
C ARG A 143 8.30 2.00 -18.52
N SER A 144 8.78 2.83 -17.56
CA SER A 144 8.09 3.06 -16.28
C SER A 144 7.07 4.20 -16.38
N ASP A 145 7.41 5.27 -17.10
CA ASP A 145 6.60 6.48 -17.21
C ASP A 145 6.27 6.79 -18.67
N ALA A 146 4.99 7.06 -18.95
CA ALA A 146 4.56 7.60 -20.22
C ALA A 146 4.81 9.11 -20.29
N ALA A 147 5.09 9.64 -21.49
CA ALA A 147 5.16 11.08 -21.67
C ALA A 147 3.79 11.75 -21.44
N ILE A 148 3.78 12.80 -20.63
CA ILE A 148 2.59 13.62 -20.38
C ILE A 148 2.95 15.07 -20.68
N GLN A 149 2.23 15.69 -21.62
CA GLN A 149 2.48 17.09 -21.97
C GLN A 149 2.10 18.01 -20.82
N PRO A 150 2.85 19.10 -20.57
CA PRO A 150 2.51 20.06 -19.54
C PRO A 150 1.23 20.82 -19.91
N ASP A 151 0.37 21.08 -18.94
CA ASP A 151 -0.74 22.02 -19.07
C ASP A 151 -0.40 23.28 -18.28
N LEU A 152 0.12 24.28 -19.01
CA LEU A 152 0.56 25.55 -18.41
C LEU A 152 -0.62 26.38 -17.89
N LEU A 153 -1.83 26.20 -18.43
CA LEU A 153 -3.03 26.92 -18.00
C LEU A 153 -3.53 26.41 -16.63
N GLN A 154 -3.41 25.12 -16.41
CA GLN A 154 -3.79 24.48 -15.14
C GLN A 154 -2.60 24.36 -14.16
N GLY A 155 -1.42 24.83 -14.53
CA GLY A 155 -0.21 24.72 -13.70
C GLY A 155 0.27 23.27 -13.53
N ILE A 156 -0.11 22.37 -14.45
CA ILE A 156 0.22 20.95 -14.38
C ILE A 156 1.58 20.70 -15.06
N PRO A 157 2.65 20.29 -14.34
CA PRO A 157 3.94 19.97 -14.95
C PRO A 157 3.85 18.73 -15.84
N GLY A 158 4.63 18.69 -16.91
CA GLY A 158 4.79 17.52 -17.77
C GLY A 158 5.59 16.41 -17.10
N THR A 159 5.56 15.22 -17.73
CA THR A 159 6.39 14.08 -17.34
C THR A 159 7.11 13.55 -18.57
N TYR A 160 8.43 13.37 -18.49
CA TYR A 160 9.19 12.76 -19.57
C TYR A 160 8.90 11.26 -19.64
N ARG A 161 8.95 10.69 -20.85
CA ARG A 161 8.97 9.24 -21.03
C ARG A 161 10.26 8.69 -20.44
N ARG A 162 10.14 7.74 -19.50
CA ARG A 162 11.29 7.09 -18.86
C ARG A 162 11.40 5.66 -19.32
N THR A 163 12.57 5.32 -19.83
CA THR A 163 12.95 3.95 -20.20
C THR A 163 13.92 3.40 -19.18
N MET A 164 13.78 2.13 -18.88
CA MET A 164 14.57 1.46 -17.86
C MET A 164 15.05 0.10 -18.37
N TRP A 165 16.25 -0.29 -17.93
CA TRP A 165 16.75 -1.65 -18.06
C TRP A 165 17.54 -2.05 -16.82
N GLY A 166 17.61 -3.34 -16.55
CA GLY A 166 18.37 -3.84 -15.42
C GLY A 166 18.55 -5.34 -15.46
N GLY A 167 19.36 -5.83 -14.55
CA GLY A 167 19.62 -7.24 -14.42
C GLY A 167 20.17 -7.63 -13.05
N LYS A 168 20.03 -8.90 -12.74
CA LYS A 168 20.54 -9.58 -11.56
C LYS A 168 21.34 -10.80 -11.99
N VAL A 169 22.49 -11.01 -11.35
CA VAL A 169 23.27 -12.25 -11.45
C VAL A 169 23.63 -12.65 -10.03
N GLY A 170 23.40 -13.91 -9.67
CA GLY A 170 23.69 -14.33 -8.32
C GLY A 170 23.58 -15.83 -8.05
N TYR A 171 23.86 -16.16 -6.81
CA TYR A 171 23.78 -17.49 -6.23
C TYR A 171 22.91 -17.49 -5.00
N GLY A 172 22.08 -18.51 -4.82
CA GLY A 172 21.19 -18.70 -3.68
C GLY A 172 19.86 -17.97 -3.76
N GLY A 173 18.86 -18.42 -3.02
CA GLY A 173 17.57 -17.75 -2.83
C GLY A 173 17.63 -16.71 -1.71
N GLU A 174 16.71 -15.75 -1.68
CA GLU A 174 16.71 -14.66 -0.69
C GLU A 174 16.64 -15.13 0.78
N ASP A 175 15.99 -16.28 1.02
CA ASP A 175 15.88 -16.89 2.37
C ASP A 175 17.01 -17.88 2.70
N GLN A 176 18.00 -18.02 1.82
CA GLN A 176 19.12 -18.94 1.95
C GLN A 176 20.45 -18.18 1.90
N LEU A 177 21.56 -18.96 1.97
CA LEU A 177 22.86 -18.38 1.63
C LEU A 177 22.83 -17.83 0.22
N HIS A 178 22.99 -16.53 0.07
CA HIS A 178 22.94 -15.90 -1.24
C HIS A 178 23.94 -14.74 -1.39
N LEU A 179 24.31 -14.51 -2.64
CA LEU A 179 25.09 -13.35 -3.08
C LEU A 179 24.60 -12.95 -4.47
N HIS A 180 24.07 -11.73 -4.60
CA HIS A 180 23.56 -11.21 -5.85
C HIS A 180 24.21 -9.88 -6.22
N LEU A 181 24.58 -9.74 -7.48
CA LEU A 181 24.97 -8.48 -8.12
C LEU A 181 23.79 -7.97 -8.94
N ASN A 182 23.38 -6.72 -8.72
CA ASN A 182 22.29 -6.07 -9.42
C ASN A 182 22.81 -4.82 -10.12
N VAL A 183 22.31 -4.58 -11.33
CA VAL A 183 22.57 -3.38 -12.13
C VAL A 183 21.24 -2.85 -12.63
N TRP A 184 21.04 -1.55 -12.55
CA TRP A 184 19.81 -0.89 -12.93
C TRP A 184 20.10 0.47 -13.56
N HIS A 185 19.49 0.76 -14.70
CA HIS A 185 19.63 2.03 -15.43
C HIS A 185 18.26 2.58 -15.82
N ALA A 186 18.08 3.88 -15.64
CA ALA A 186 16.90 4.61 -16.03
C ALA A 186 17.29 5.90 -16.73
N ILE A 187 16.61 6.24 -17.82
CA ILE A 187 16.85 7.47 -18.58
C ILE A 187 15.55 8.07 -19.10
N ASP A 188 15.44 9.40 -19.01
CA ASP A 188 14.34 10.18 -19.57
C ASP A 188 14.61 10.57 -21.02
N ASP A 189 13.59 10.44 -21.85
CA ASP A 189 13.64 10.85 -23.26
C ASP A 189 13.32 12.35 -23.39
N THR A 190 14.34 13.14 -23.71
CA THR A 190 14.25 14.59 -23.86
C THR A 190 13.31 15.03 -24.98
N THR A 191 13.08 14.17 -25.98
CA THR A 191 12.21 14.46 -27.14
C THR A 191 10.75 14.14 -26.89
N SER A 192 10.43 13.53 -25.76
CA SER A 192 9.08 13.06 -25.44
C SER A 192 8.10 14.16 -25.04
N LEU A 193 8.58 15.37 -24.73
CA LEU A 193 7.77 16.54 -24.48
C LEU A 193 7.92 17.54 -25.63
N SER A 194 6.80 18.02 -26.17
CA SER A 194 6.77 19.06 -27.22
C SER A 194 6.99 20.47 -26.67
N LEU A 195 6.68 20.69 -25.39
CA LEU A 195 6.86 21.93 -24.66
C LEU A 195 7.76 21.70 -23.45
N ALA A 196 8.65 22.64 -23.17
CA ALA A 196 9.41 22.62 -21.94
C ALA A 196 8.49 22.72 -20.71
N SER A 197 8.64 21.82 -19.75
CA SER A 197 7.90 21.86 -18.50
C SER A 197 8.70 22.65 -17.46
N PRO A 198 8.23 23.80 -16.97
CA PRO A 198 8.94 24.55 -15.94
C PRO A 198 9.16 23.70 -14.69
N GLY A 199 10.40 23.70 -14.18
CA GLY A 199 10.77 22.97 -12.95
C GLY A 199 10.93 21.46 -13.10
N VAL A 200 10.79 20.89 -14.32
CA VAL A 200 11.03 19.47 -14.60
C VAL A 200 12.23 19.32 -15.53
N ALA A 201 13.25 18.63 -15.06
CA ALA A 201 14.44 18.29 -15.84
C ALA A 201 14.44 16.79 -16.18
N PRO A 202 14.89 16.41 -17.39
CA PRO A 202 15.07 15.00 -17.73
C PRO A 202 16.29 14.43 -17.00
N GLN A 203 16.16 13.24 -16.45
CA GLN A 203 17.12 12.60 -15.56
C GLN A 203 17.69 11.32 -16.14
N GLU A 204 18.88 10.95 -15.66
CA GLU A 204 19.52 9.67 -15.92
C GLU A 204 20.06 9.12 -14.60
N ASN A 205 19.91 7.80 -14.38
CA ASN A 205 20.37 7.16 -13.16
C ASN A 205 20.88 5.75 -13.45
N LEU A 206 22.06 5.44 -12.95
CA LEU A 206 22.65 4.10 -12.94
C LEU A 206 22.89 3.69 -11.50
N VAL A 207 22.33 2.57 -11.08
CA VAL A 207 22.53 1.99 -9.74
C VAL A 207 23.13 0.60 -9.88
N THR A 208 24.17 0.33 -9.11
CA THR A 208 24.74 -1.01 -8.96
C THR A 208 24.70 -1.40 -7.49
N SER A 209 24.30 -2.64 -7.19
CA SER A 209 24.30 -3.12 -5.80
C SER A 209 24.74 -4.56 -5.67
N VAL A 210 25.25 -4.88 -4.49
CA VAL A 210 25.54 -6.25 -4.05
C VAL A 210 24.70 -6.53 -2.83
N SER A 211 23.86 -7.56 -2.90
CA SER A 211 23.07 -8.06 -1.78
C SER A 211 23.53 -9.45 -1.37
N PHE A 212 23.51 -9.72 -0.08
CA PHE A 212 23.93 -10.99 0.49
C PHE A 212 23.05 -11.40 1.67
N GLY A 213 22.98 -12.70 1.93
CA GLY A 213 22.33 -13.28 3.10
C GLY A 213 23.02 -14.56 3.54
N VAL A 214 23.21 -14.70 4.84
CA VAL A 214 23.87 -15.84 5.47
C VAL A 214 23.03 -16.31 6.65
N PRO A 215 22.24 -17.39 6.51
CA PRO A 215 21.63 -18.09 7.63
C PRO A 215 22.71 -19.00 8.30
N ILE A 216 22.77 -18.98 9.61
CA ILE A 216 23.73 -19.75 10.41
C ILE A 216 22.91 -20.63 11.38
N GLU A 217 23.31 -21.89 11.51
CA GLU A 217 22.73 -22.88 12.44
C GLU A 217 21.18 -22.89 12.46
N GLY A 218 20.55 -23.26 11.34
CA GLY A 218 19.10 -23.44 11.29
C GLY A 218 18.29 -22.17 11.59
N ASN A 219 18.83 -20.98 11.26
CA ASN A 219 18.26 -19.64 11.52
C ASN A 219 18.42 -19.14 12.97
N LEU A 220 19.31 -19.76 13.78
CA LEU A 220 19.70 -19.18 15.07
C LEU A 220 20.24 -17.74 14.88
N LEU A 221 21.06 -17.55 13.85
CA LEU A 221 21.57 -16.24 13.44
C LEU A 221 21.38 -16.07 11.94
N THR A 222 20.79 -14.96 11.53
CA THR A 222 20.68 -14.55 10.12
C THR A 222 21.37 -13.21 9.95
N VAL A 223 22.26 -13.11 8.97
CA VAL A 223 22.89 -11.83 8.60
C VAL A 223 22.62 -11.59 7.14
N GLY A 224 22.03 -10.46 6.82
CA GLY A 224 21.77 -10.07 5.44
C GLY A 224 21.99 -8.59 5.23
N GLY A 225 22.37 -8.22 4.04
CA GLY A 225 22.64 -6.82 3.73
C GLY A 225 22.72 -6.52 2.25
N GLU A 226 22.83 -5.24 1.96
CA GLU A 226 23.02 -4.72 0.62
C GLU A 226 23.84 -3.45 0.67
N VAL A 227 24.76 -3.30 -0.29
CA VAL A 227 25.49 -2.07 -0.56
C VAL A 227 25.24 -1.66 -1.99
N ALA A 228 24.90 -0.41 -2.21
CA ALA A 228 24.57 0.14 -3.52
C ALA A 228 25.32 1.44 -3.80
N GLY A 229 25.75 1.62 -5.05
CA GLY A 229 26.26 2.88 -5.59
C GLY A 229 25.29 3.44 -6.62
N SER A 230 25.06 4.73 -6.61
CA SER A 230 24.20 5.45 -7.55
C SER A 230 24.96 6.56 -8.25
N LEU A 231 24.95 6.54 -9.58
CA LEU A 231 25.30 7.65 -10.46
C LEU A 231 23.99 8.27 -10.95
N HIS A 232 23.80 9.55 -10.70
CA HIS A 232 22.57 10.26 -11.05
C HIS A 232 22.89 11.62 -11.69
N SER A 233 22.27 11.90 -12.85
CA SER A 233 22.28 13.22 -13.49
C SER A 233 20.91 13.89 -13.28
N ASN A 234 20.92 15.04 -12.62
CA ASN A 234 19.69 15.80 -12.35
C ASN A 234 19.11 16.46 -13.61
N ASP A 235 19.95 16.73 -14.62
CA ASP A 235 19.54 17.25 -15.93
C ASP A 235 20.51 16.74 -17.02
N ILE A 236 20.03 15.83 -17.86
CA ILE A 236 20.83 15.26 -18.95
C ILE A 236 21.10 16.24 -20.11
N ARG A 237 20.52 17.44 -20.09
CA ARG A 237 20.83 18.52 -21.02
C ARG A 237 22.05 19.33 -20.60
N SER A 238 22.54 19.12 -19.38
CA SER A 238 23.74 19.81 -18.88
C SER A 238 25.01 19.35 -19.63
N PRO A 239 26.04 20.19 -19.72
CA PRO A 239 27.26 19.88 -20.44
C PRO A 239 27.94 18.59 -19.97
N GLU A 240 28.47 17.82 -20.90
CA GLU A 240 29.23 16.61 -20.60
C GLU A 240 30.59 16.98 -20.02
N VAL A 241 31.02 16.21 -19.02
CA VAL A 241 32.35 16.31 -18.46
C VAL A 241 33.30 15.46 -19.31
N GLN A 242 34.34 16.09 -19.89
CA GLN A 242 35.32 15.37 -20.69
C GLN A 242 36.05 14.34 -19.82
N GLY A 243 35.96 13.07 -20.15
CA GLY A 243 36.67 11.97 -19.50
C GLY A 243 36.13 10.62 -19.97
N LYS A 244 36.99 9.81 -20.58
CA LYS A 244 36.66 8.43 -20.98
C LYS A 244 36.89 7.51 -19.78
N GLY A 245 35.98 7.49 -18.80
CA GLY A 245 35.97 6.49 -17.73
C GLY A 245 35.40 5.15 -18.19
N ILE A 246 35.72 4.07 -17.48
CA ILE A 246 35.24 2.69 -17.75
C ILE A 246 33.70 2.57 -17.80
N GLY A 247 32.97 3.50 -17.19
CA GLY A 247 31.51 3.53 -17.18
C GLY A 247 30.83 4.42 -18.23
N HIS A 248 31.57 5.05 -19.14
CA HIS A 248 31.01 6.02 -20.11
C HIS A 248 30.00 5.40 -21.09
N ALA A 249 30.12 4.11 -21.37
CA ALA A 249 29.16 3.40 -22.20
C ALA A 249 27.80 3.13 -21.51
N LEU A 250 27.77 3.13 -20.18
CA LEU A 250 26.58 2.87 -19.38
C LEU A 250 25.96 4.13 -18.78
N PHE A 251 26.76 5.21 -18.61
CA PHE A 251 26.32 6.47 -18.01
C PHE A 251 27.19 7.63 -18.49
N VAL A 252 26.57 8.69 -18.95
CA VAL A 252 27.28 9.88 -19.43
C VAL A 252 27.46 10.88 -18.29
N HIS A 253 28.72 11.11 -17.88
CA HIS A 253 29.03 12.09 -16.85
C HIS A 253 28.79 13.52 -17.34
N ARG A 254 28.02 14.26 -16.57
CA ARG A 254 27.62 15.66 -16.86
C ARG A 254 27.92 16.54 -15.65
N THR A 255 27.90 17.83 -15.86
CA THR A 255 28.10 18.80 -14.75
C THR A 255 27.02 18.69 -13.66
N SER A 256 25.84 18.14 -13.98
CA SER A 256 24.75 17.85 -13.04
C SER A 256 24.84 16.45 -12.41
N SER A 257 25.85 15.65 -12.77
CA SER A 257 25.98 14.29 -12.27
C SER A 257 26.57 14.26 -10.86
N GLN A 258 26.07 13.34 -10.05
CA GLN A 258 26.56 13.07 -8.71
C GLN A 258 26.67 11.57 -8.48
N LEU A 259 27.67 11.19 -7.67
CA LEU A 259 27.91 9.82 -7.22
C LEU A 259 27.67 9.78 -5.71
N ASP A 260 26.87 8.83 -5.25
CA ASP A 260 26.72 8.55 -3.82
C ASP A 260 26.36 7.08 -3.60
N ALA A 261 26.31 6.65 -2.34
CA ALA A 261 26.11 5.26 -1.98
C ALA A 261 25.00 5.09 -0.93
N ALA A 262 24.52 3.85 -0.79
CA ALA A 262 23.64 3.43 0.28
C ALA A 262 24.01 2.03 0.78
N ALA A 263 23.71 1.74 2.04
CA ALA A 263 23.94 0.43 2.64
C ALA A 263 22.79 0.06 3.59
N LYS A 264 22.47 -1.22 3.63
CA LYS A 264 21.51 -1.83 4.56
C LYS A 264 22.14 -3.07 5.16
N LEU A 265 21.96 -3.26 6.47
CA LEU A 265 22.36 -4.47 7.19
C LEU A 265 21.21 -4.91 8.09
N SER A 266 20.92 -6.20 8.11
CA SER A 266 19.93 -6.82 8.99
C SER A 266 20.57 -8.02 9.68
N VAL A 267 20.45 -8.06 11.00
CA VAL A 267 20.91 -9.19 11.83
C VAL A 267 19.70 -9.70 12.62
N GLY A 268 19.35 -10.95 12.42
CA GLY A 268 18.30 -11.65 13.16
C GLY A 268 18.91 -12.70 14.05
N VAL A 269 18.50 -12.76 15.31
CA VAL A 269 18.93 -13.78 16.30
C VAL A 269 17.69 -14.41 16.91
N THR A 270 17.60 -15.74 16.85
CA THR A 270 16.51 -16.54 17.44
C THR A 270 17.11 -17.59 18.38
N PRO A 271 17.57 -17.19 19.58
CA PRO A 271 18.29 -18.07 20.49
C PRO A 271 17.36 -19.18 21.06
N ALA A 272 16.06 -18.97 21.03
CA ALA A 272 15.06 -19.95 21.44
C ALA A 272 13.74 -19.71 20.68
N PRO A 273 12.85 -20.71 20.55
CA PRO A 273 11.57 -20.56 19.83
C PRO A 273 10.66 -19.45 20.38
N PHE A 274 10.85 -19.09 21.64
CA PHE A 274 10.06 -18.07 22.32
C PHE A 274 10.69 -16.67 22.28
N VAL A 275 11.91 -16.49 21.73
CA VAL A 275 12.61 -15.20 21.65
C VAL A 275 13.20 -15.00 20.27
N SER A 276 12.94 -13.87 19.65
CA SER A 276 13.66 -13.41 18.47
C SER A 276 14.00 -11.93 18.59
N VAL A 277 15.16 -11.54 18.07
CA VAL A 277 15.62 -10.15 18.03
C VAL A 277 16.08 -9.86 16.61
N ARG A 278 15.59 -8.76 16.02
CA ARG A 278 16.05 -8.26 14.73
C ARG A 278 16.64 -6.87 14.89
N LEU A 279 17.87 -6.71 14.42
CA LEU A 279 18.54 -5.43 14.26
C LEU A 279 18.59 -5.10 12.78
N THR A 280 18.19 -3.88 12.42
CA THR A 280 18.30 -3.39 11.05
C THR A 280 18.95 -2.03 11.07
N THR A 281 19.96 -1.82 10.20
CA THR A 281 20.55 -0.51 9.97
C THR A 281 20.46 -0.16 8.50
N ARG A 282 20.24 1.12 8.20
CA ARG A 282 20.21 1.64 6.84
C ARG A 282 20.87 3.00 6.81
N TRP A 283 21.84 3.13 5.92
CA TRP A 283 22.50 4.38 5.61
C TRP A 283 22.27 4.71 4.14
N VAL A 284 21.81 5.93 3.86
CA VAL A 284 21.58 6.42 2.50
C VAL A 284 22.24 7.78 2.38
N GLY A 285 23.21 7.88 1.48
CA GLY A 285 23.97 9.10 1.25
C GLY A 285 23.10 10.27 0.78
N PRO A 286 23.56 11.53 0.97
CA PRO A 286 22.77 12.72 0.61
C PRO A 286 22.47 12.86 -0.88
N GLY A 287 23.34 12.31 -1.74
CA GLY A 287 23.18 12.32 -3.19
C GLY A 287 22.71 10.99 -3.77
N PHE A 288 22.45 9.99 -2.93
CA PHE A 288 21.93 8.71 -3.41
C PHE A 288 20.49 8.86 -3.87
N LEU A 289 20.23 8.45 -5.09
CA LEU A 289 18.89 8.36 -5.68
C LEU A 289 18.80 7.08 -6.51
N SER A 290 17.70 6.35 -6.39
CA SER A 290 17.31 5.34 -7.37
C SER A 290 15.98 5.73 -7.99
N LEU A 291 15.94 5.92 -9.31
CA LEU A 291 14.69 6.11 -10.06
C LEU A 291 13.85 4.83 -10.10
N GLY A 292 14.40 3.68 -9.70
CA GLY A 292 13.66 2.45 -9.42
C GLY A 292 12.92 2.45 -8.08
N TYR A 293 13.31 3.38 -7.17
CA TYR A 293 12.66 3.66 -5.88
C TYR A 293 12.60 5.16 -5.62
N PRO A 294 11.83 5.93 -6.39
CA PRO A 294 11.84 7.40 -6.34
C PRO A 294 11.42 7.98 -4.99
N GLN A 295 10.74 7.20 -4.17
CA GLN A 295 10.30 7.62 -2.82
C GLN A 295 11.30 7.26 -1.71
N THR A 296 12.43 6.65 -2.03
CA THR A 296 13.46 6.35 -1.03
C THR A 296 14.07 7.66 -0.54
N PRO A 297 13.97 7.97 0.76
CA PRO A 297 14.59 9.19 1.30
C PRO A 297 16.12 9.08 1.21
N SER A 298 16.75 10.12 0.71
CA SER A 298 18.21 10.30 0.76
C SER A 298 18.65 11.01 2.04
N ASP A 299 19.96 11.06 2.28
CA ASP A 299 20.57 11.75 3.41
C ASP A 299 20.02 11.28 4.75
N MET A 300 20.06 9.96 4.98
CA MET A 300 19.54 9.40 6.22
C MET A 300 20.41 8.26 6.76
N PHE A 301 20.47 8.17 8.07
CA PHE A 301 20.88 7.00 8.83
C PHE A 301 19.74 6.57 9.73
N GLU A 302 19.41 5.29 9.66
CA GLU A 302 18.35 4.68 10.46
C GLU A 302 18.85 3.38 11.08
N TRP A 303 18.45 3.12 12.31
CA TRP A 303 18.63 1.83 12.95
C TRP A 303 17.37 1.46 13.73
N THR A 304 17.08 0.18 13.82
CA THR A 304 15.93 -0.36 14.53
C THR A 304 16.31 -1.67 15.20
N ALA A 305 15.91 -1.83 16.46
CA ALA A 305 15.96 -3.08 17.22
C ALA A 305 14.54 -3.54 17.50
N ALA A 306 14.20 -4.78 17.14
CA ALA A 306 12.86 -5.32 17.26
C ALA A 306 12.88 -6.70 17.96
N PRO A 307 12.92 -6.75 19.31
CA PRO A 307 12.75 -7.98 20.05
C PRO A 307 11.27 -8.43 20.07
N SER A 308 11.06 -9.73 19.99
CA SER A 308 9.76 -10.38 20.06
C SER A 308 9.81 -11.59 20.98
N PHE A 309 8.79 -11.71 21.83
CA PHE A 309 8.67 -12.80 22.81
C PHE A 309 7.34 -13.50 22.64
N ARG A 310 7.35 -14.83 22.69
CA ARG A 310 6.18 -15.71 22.71
C ARG A 310 6.23 -16.56 23.97
N LEU A 311 5.42 -16.22 24.94
CA LEU A 311 5.44 -16.79 26.28
C LEU A 311 4.14 -17.55 26.55
N LEU A 312 4.13 -18.42 27.55
CA LEU A 312 2.95 -19.17 28.00
C LEU A 312 2.24 -19.90 26.83
N ASP A 313 2.98 -20.69 26.08
CA ASP A 313 2.46 -21.43 24.91
C ASP A 313 1.71 -20.52 23.91
N ASN A 314 2.30 -19.37 23.60
CA ASN A 314 1.74 -18.30 22.77
C ASN A 314 0.49 -17.60 23.35
N ALA A 315 0.13 -17.84 24.60
CA ALA A 315 -0.93 -17.06 25.25
C ALA A 315 -0.53 -15.59 25.50
N LEU A 316 0.77 -15.32 25.59
CA LEU A 316 1.30 -13.95 25.72
C LEU A 316 2.36 -13.70 24.62
N MET A 317 2.04 -12.76 23.72
CA MET A 317 2.96 -12.28 22.70
C MET A 317 3.33 -10.83 22.97
N ILE A 318 4.63 -10.53 23.03
CA ILE A 318 5.16 -9.18 23.22
C ILE A 318 6.08 -8.85 22.06
N ARG A 319 5.82 -7.74 21.39
CA ARG A 319 6.67 -7.18 20.32
C ARG A 319 7.08 -5.78 20.72
N LEU A 320 8.36 -5.55 20.72
CA LEU A 320 8.95 -4.24 20.96
C LEU A 320 9.64 -3.80 19.66
N SER A 321 9.65 -2.51 19.42
CA SER A 321 10.48 -1.91 18.39
C SER A 321 11.02 -0.59 18.91
N PHE A 322 12.32 -0.40 18.77
CA PHE A 322 13.00 0.82 19.14
C PHE A 322 13.96 1.21 18.04
N GLY A 323 13.91 2.46 17.59
CA GLY A 323 14.75 2.91 16.49
C GLY A 323 14.92 4.42 16.44
N GLN A 324 15.90 4.84 15.67
CA GLN A 324 16.17 6.24 15.41
C GLN A 324 16.56 6.44 13.94
N ARG A 325 16.00 7.49 13.34
CA ARG A 325 16.43 7.99 12.03
C ARG A 325 16.93 9.41 12.19
N GLN A 326 18.03 9.72 11.52
CA GLN A 326 18.53 11.08 11.41
C GLN A 326 18.91 11.41 9.96
N ASN A 327 18.80 12.68 9.61
CA ASN A 327 19.29 13.22 8.34
C ASN A 327 20.49 14.16 8.55
N ASN A 328 20.90 14.85 7.47
CA ASN A 328 22.04 15.80 7.49
C ASN A 328 23.36 15.11 7.85
N LEU A 329 23.63 13.98 7.20
CA LEU A 329 24.79 13.13 7.49
C LEU A 329 26.13 13.85 7.27
N ARG A 330 26.17 14.82 6.35
CA ARG A 330 27.38 15.64 6.08
C ARG A 330 27.43 16.93 6.90
N SER A 331 26.44 17.17 7.78
CA SER A 331 26.36 18.38 8.62
C SER A 331 26.39 19.71 7.82
N ASN A 332 26.01 19.67 6.55
CA ASN A 332 26.03 20.82 5.65
C ASN A 332 24.68 21.54 5.55
N LYS A 333 23.60 20.95 6.06
CA LYS A 333 22.28 21.56 6.13
C LYS A 333 22.16 22.46 7.35
N GLN A 334 21.21 23.40 7.31
CA GLN A 334 20.97 24.33 8.42
C GLN A 334 20.36 23.67 9.65
N SER A 335 19.73 22.50 9.47
CA SER A 335 19.13 21.75 10.59
C SER A 335 19.36 20.25 10.42
N THR A 336 19.49 19.55 11.54
CA THR A 336 19.50 18.09 11.62
C THR A 336 18.19 17.63 12.21
N THR A 337 17.46 16.77 11.49
CA THR A 337 16.23 16.19 11.97
C THR A 337 16.50 14.80 12.52
N ARG A 338 16.07 14.56 13.75
CA ARG A 338 16.06 13.25 14.41
C ARG A 338 14.64 12.78 14.63
N ARG A 339 14.41 11.55 14.30
CA ARG A 339 13.15 10.85 14.48
C ARG A 339 13.41 9.63 15.34
N THR A 340 12.84 9.61 16.53
CA THR A 340 12.88 8.46 17.43
C THR A 340 11.54 7.78 17.40
N LEU A 341 11.54 6.48 17.26
CA LEU A 341 10.35 5.65 17.28
C LEU A 341 10.55 4.55 18.32
N TRP A 342 9.59 4.37 19.20
CA TRP A 342 9.50 3.14 19.95
C TRP A 342 8.04 2.67 20.02
N SER A 343 7.83 1.39 20.00
CA SER A 343 6.53 0.78 20.08
C SER A 343 6.54 -0.49 20.92
N LEU A 344 5.44 -0.72 21.59
CA LEU A 344 5.14 -1.94 22.33
C LEU A 344 3.78 -2.45 21.85
N ALA A 345 3.73 -3.69 21.37
CA ALA A 345 2.50 -4.40 21.08
C ALA A 345 2.47 -5.69 21.90
N THR A 346 1.41 -5.86 22.66
CA THR A 346 1.19 -7.05 23.50
C THR A 346 -0.18 -7.63 23.19
N SER A 347 -0.25 -8.93 22.96
CA SER A 347 -1.50 -9.68 22.87
C SER A 347 -1.48 -10.76 23.94
N ALA A 348 -2.47 -10.73 24.81
CA ALA A 348 -2.60 -11.65 25.95
C ALA A 348 -3.94 -12.36 25.89
N ARG A 349 -3.93 -13.68 25.79
CA ARG A 349 -5.09 -14.54 26.00
C ARG A 349 -5.09 -15.00 27.45
N VAL A 350 -5.91 -14.35 28.28
CA VAL A 350 -5.96 -14.58 29.73
C VAL A 350 -6.75 -15.87 30.03
N THR A 351 -7.87 -16.07 29.32
CA THR A 351 -8.66 -17.29 29.31
C THR A 351 -9.06 -17.64 27.87
N ASN A 352 -9.80 -18.72 27.66
CA ASN A 352 -10.33 -19.03 26.33
C ASN A 352 -11.36 -17.98 25.87
N GLU A 353 -12.04 -17.35 26.81
CA GLU A 353 -13.10 -16.37 26.57
C GLU A 353 -12.58 -14.93 26.59
N PHE A 354 -11.49 -14.67 27.32
CA PHE A 354 -11.00 -13.31 27.54
C PHE A 354 -9.59 -13.08 27.00
N ALA A 355 -9.46 -12.09 26.12
CA ALA A 355 -8.19 -11.63 25.56
C ALA A 355 -8.07 -10.11 25.62
N VAL A 356 -6.86 -9.61 25.69
CA VAL A 356 -6.55 -8.18 25.70
C VAL A 356 -5.41 -7.90 24.73
N ASP A 357 -5.62 -6.97 23.83
CA ASP A 357 -4.58 -6.40 22.98
C ASP A 357 -4.21 -5.00 23.50
N PHE A 358 -2.92 -4.76 23.63
CA PHE A 358 -2.35 -3.50 24.04
C PHE A 358 -1.34 -3.05 22.99
N GLN A 359 -1.45 -1.82 22.53
CA GLN A 359 -0.50 -1.20 21.62
C GLN A 359 -0.18 0.21 22.10
N TYR A 360 1.10 0.49 22.24
CA TYR A 360 1.61 1.82 22.48
C TYR A 360 2.68 2.17 21.45
N THR A 361 2.60 3.37 20.90
CA THR A 361 3.60 3.90 19.98
C THR A 361 3.95 5.32 20.39
N ASN A 362 5.24 5.62 20.47
CA ASN A 362 5.74 6.96 20.66
C ASN A 362 6.65 7.33 19.49
N TYR A 363 6.39 8.46 18.91
CA TYR A 363 7.03 8.97 17.74
C TYR A 363 7.48 10.40 17.99
N GLY A 364 8.78 10.59 18.15
CA GLY A 364 9.40 11.90 18.33
C GLY A 364 10.09 12.38 17.04
N LEU A 365 9.70 13.53 16.54
CA LEU A 365 10.37 14.24 15.45
C LEU A 365 10.99 15.52 16.01
N ARG A 366 12.31 15.61 15.97
CA ARG A 366 13.06 16.78 16.44
C ARG A 366 13.96 17.31 15.33
N SER A 367 13.79 18.56 14.98
CA SER A 367 14.72 19.32 14.15
C SER A 367 15.54 20.24 15.05
N ALA A 368 16.85 20.12 14.98
CA ALA A 368 17.79 20.97 15.71
C ALA A 368 18.49 21.91 14.72
N PRO A 369 17.95 23.10 14.45
CA PRO A 369 18.57 24.10 13.60
C PRO A 369 19.73 24.78 14.33
N LYS A 370 20.61 25.43 13.56
CA LYS A 370 21.68 26.29 14.10
C LYS A 370 21.11 27.49 14.89
N ASN A 371 19.87 27.89 14.60
CA ASN A 371 19.14 28.94 15.30
C ASN A 371 17.98 28.31 16.07
N ASP A 372 17.99 28.39 17.39
CA ASP A 372 17.01 27.76 18.30
C ASP A 372 15.56 28.26 18.09
N THR A 373 15.36 29.45 17.56
CA THR A 373 14.00 29.97 17.27
C THR A 373 13.28 29.18 16.18
N LEU A 374 14.04 28.49 15.31
CA LEU A 374 13.52 27.64 14.25
C LEU A 374 13.47 26.15 14.65
N ARG A 375 13.68 25.85 15.93
CA ARG A 375 13.63 24.49 16.44
C ARG A 375 12.23 23.92 16.33
N PHE A 376 12.11 22.79 15.67
CA PHE A 376 10.89 22.02 15.57
C PHE A 376 11.02 20.74 16.41
N GLU A 377 10.11 20.52 17.33
CA GLU A 377 10.05 19.28 18.11
C GLU A 377 8.58 18.86 18.25
N ASN A 378 8.22 17.78 17.58
CA ASN A 378 6.89 17.23 17.61
C ASN A 378 6.95 15.80 18.17
N ILE A 379 6.16 15.55 19.20
CA ILE A 379 6.00 14.23 19.82
C ILE A 379 4.58 13.77 19.58
N SER A 380 4.41 12.63 18.92
CA SER A 380 3.14 11.97 18.75
C SER A 380 3.14 10.65 19.52
N GLN A 381 2.14 10.48 20.36
CA GLN A 381 1.93 9.26 21.13
C GLN A 381 0.59 8.65 20.75
N SER A 382 0.54 7.35 20.61
CA SER A 382 -0.72 6.63 20.48
C SER A 382 -0.76 5.44 21.43
N LEU A 383 -1.91 5.26 22.06
CA LEU A 383 -2.22 4.16 22.96
C LEU A 383 -3.52 3.52 22.49
N ASN A 384 -3.53 2.20 22.32
CA ASN A 384 -4.74 1.43 22.09
C ASN A 384 -4.79 0.27 23.08
N ILE A 385 -5.96 0.10 23.71
CA ILE A 385 -6.24 -1.03 24.60
C ILE A 385 -7.56 -1.63 24.13
N THR A 386 -7.55 -2.93 23.82
CA THR A 386 -8.72 -3.62 23.27
C THR A 386 -8.96 -4.94 24.01
N PRO A 387 -9.67 -4.93 25.15
CA PRO A 387 -10.22 -6.13 25.74
C PRO A 387 -11.34 -6.70 24.86
N ARG A 388 -11.36 -8.02 24.77
CA ARG A 388 -12.37 -8.83 24.06
C ARG A 388 -12.84 -9.95 24.97
N TYR A 389 -14.16 -10.09 25.09
CA TYR A 389 -14.80 -11.16 25.85
C TYR A 389 -15.81 -11.92 25.00
N MET A 390 -15.68 -13.26 24.97
CA MET A 390 -16.57 -14.16 24.25
C MET A 390 -17.44 -14.90 25.26
N PHE A 391 -18.74 -15.01 24.99
CA PHE A 391 -19.71 -15.65 25.85
C PHE A 391 -20.93 -16.09 25.02
N GLU A 392 -21.81 -16.86 25.60
CA GLU A 392 -23.09 -17.20 25.01
C GLU A 392 -24.20 -16.29 25.55
N ALA A 393 -24.97 -15.70 24.67
CA ALA A 393 -26.17 -14.93 25.01
C ALA A 393 -27.23 -15.05 23.94
N PHE A 394 -28.49 -15.02 24.34
CA PHE A 394 -29.67 -15.09 23.45
C PHE A 394 -29.67 -16.31 22.52
N GLY A 395 -29.03 -17.42 22.91
CA GLY A 395 -28.90 -18.62 22.09
C GLY A 395 -27.89 -18.50 20.94
N GLY A 396 -27.01 -17.52 20.98
CA GLY A 396 -25.95 -17.29 20.01
C GLY A 396 -24.58 -17.02 20.66
N ALA A 397 -23.53 -17.25 19.88
CA ALA A 397 -22.17 -16.89 20.27
C ALA A 397 -22.02 -15.35 20.25
N SER A 398 -21.68 -14.80 21.41
CA SER A 398 -21.57 -13.35 21.60
C SER A 398 -20.12 -12.95 21.79
N THR A 399 -19.75 -11.80 21.24
CA THR A 399 -18.44 -11.16 21.46
C THR A 399 -18.64 -9.71 21.83
N LEU A 400 -18.08 -9.32 22.97
CA LEU A 400 -17.98 -7.93 23.40
C LEU A 400 -16.54 -7.45 23.20
N VAL A 401 -16.38 -6.38 22.47
CA VAL A 401 -15.10 -5.70 22.25
C VAL A 401 -15.22 -4.28 22.76
N VAL A 402 -14.28 -3.85 23.59
CA VAL A 402 -14.17 -2.45 24.02
C VAL A 402 -12.80 -1.97 23.57
N THR A 403 -12.73 -0.84 22.88
CA THR A 403 -11.45 -0.23 22.48
C THR A 403 -11.34 1.16 23.06
N TYR A 404 -10.27 1.39 23.80
CA TYR A 404 -9.85 2.74 24.18
C TYR A 404 -8.65 3.13 23.31
N SER A 405 -8.73 4.29 22.69
CA SER A 405 -7.67 4.86 21.85
C SER A 405 -7.37 6.29 22.31
N LEU A 406 -6.09 6.57 22.50
CA LEU A 406 -5.55 7.90 22.78
C LEU A 406 -4.50 8.22 21.73
N GLN A 407 -4.63 9.39 21.11
CA GLN A 407 -3.59 9.99 20.27
C GLN A 407 -3.32 11.39 20.77
N ASP A 408 -2.07 11.64 21.17
CA ASP A 408 -1.61 12.94 21.63
C ASP A 408 -0.44 13.39 20.79
N THR A 409 -0.54 14.57 20.22
CA THR A 409 0.52 15.20 19.43
C THR A 409 0.82 16.55 20.04
N GLU A 410 2.06 16.74 20.46
CA GLU A 410 2.52 17.95 21.12
C GLU A 410 3.70 18.55 20.35
N ASP A 411 3.59 19.81 19.97
CA ASP A 411 4.69 20.62 19.48
C ASP A 411 5.39 21.29 20.68
N LYS A 412 6.68 21.01 20.86
CA LYS A 412 7.51 21.59 21.92
C LYS A 412 8.29 22.83 21.48
N ASN A 413 8.02 23.38 20.31
CA ASN A 413 8.59 24.64 19.88
C ASN A 413 8.10 25.77 20.79
N VAL A 414 9.01 26.61 21.27
CA VAL A 414 8.70 27.73 22.20
C VAL A 414 7.71 28.72 21.60
N ILE A 415 7.68 28.89 20.27
CA ILE A 415 6.84 29.87 19.59
C ILE A 415 5.50 29.26 19.17
N THR A 416 5.48 28.01 18.70
CA THR A 416 4.31 27.37 18.08
C THR A 416 3.61 26.36 18.98
N SER A 417 4.16 26.03 20.14
CA SER A 417 3.64 25.01 21.07
C SER A 417 2.18 25.23 21.48
N SER A 418 1.77 26.48 21.65
CA SER A 418 0.39 26.85 22.02
C SER A 418 -0.61 26.65 20.88
N LEU A 419 -0.14 26.54 19.62
CA LEU A 419 -0.97 26.47 18.42
C LEU A 419 -1.08 25.04 17.85
N ASN A 420 -0.17 24.13 18.22
CA ASN A 420 0.01 22.84 17.53
C ASN A 420 -0.13 21.63 18.48
N ARG A 421 -1.01 21.71 19.46
CA ARG A 421 -1.35 20.54 20.29
C ARG A 421 -2.63 19.90 19.79
N ASN A 422 -2.63 18.57 19.60
CA ASN A 422 -3.82 17.79 19.27
C ASN A 422 -3.89 16.58 20.21
N ASN A 423 -4.98 16.51 20.98
CA ASN A 423 -5.28 15.35 21.82
C ASN A 423 -6.62 14.76 21.38
N THR A 424 -6.58 13.53 20.87
CA THR A 424 -7.77 12.79 20.45
C THR A 424 -7.92 11.54 21.31
N GLN A 425 -9.08 11.40 21.91
CA GLN A 425 -9.48 10.25 22.71
C GLN A 425 -10.71 9.61 22.10
N SER A 426 -10.71 8.29 21.99
CA SER A 426 -11.86 7.52 21.52
C SER A 426 -12.15 6.34 22.43
N VAL A 427 -13.41 6.11 22.68
CA VAL A 427 -13.91 4.89 23.31
C VAL A 427 -14.92 4.27 22.36
N MET A 428 -14.70 3.01 22.00
CA MET A 428 -15.62 2.23 21.19
C MET A 428 -16.04 0.98 21.96
N GLY A 429 -17.33 0.73 22.04
CA GLY A 429 -17.90 -0.55 22.46
C GLY A 429 -18.61 -1.20 21.28
N ALA A 430 -18.34 -2.45 21.01
CA ALA A 430 -19.04 -3.24 20.01
C ALA A 430 -19.47 -4.58 20.61
N TRP A 431 -20.72 -4.91 20.43
CA TRP A 431 -21.28 -6.19 20.83
C TRP A 431 -21.87 -6.88 19.60
N SER A 432 -21.39 -8.06 19.31
CA SER A 432 -21.88 -8.90 18.22
C SER A 432 -22.43 -10.22 18.72
N VAL A 433 -23.54 -10.64 18.14
CA VAL A 433 -24.19 -11.94 18.41
C VAL A 433 -24.35 -12.68 17.09
N ALA A 434 -23.82 -13.90 17.01
CA ALA A 434 -23.97 -14.80 15.88
C ALA A 434 -24.89 -15.97 16.26
N PHE A 435 -26.03 -16.06 15.59
CA PHE A 435 -27.00 -17.12 15.82
C PHE A 435 -26.74 -18.35 14.94
N PRO A 436 -27.14 -19.55 15.36
CA PRO A 436 -27.03 -20.76 14.54
C PRO A 436 -27.77 -20.67 13.20
N THR A 437 -28.78 -19.79 13.09
CA THR A 437 -29.55 -19.49 11.88
C THR A 437 -28.81 -18.64 10.84
N THR A 438 -27.50 -18.44 10.96
CA THR A 438 -26.67 -17.56 10.14
C THR A 438 -26.99 -16.07 10.27
N LEU A 439 -27.95 -15.68 11.12
CA LEU A 439 -28.16 -14.27 11.47
C LEU A 439 -27.05 -13.79 12.40
N SER A 440 -26.48 -12.63 12.11
CA SER A 440 -25.62 -11.94 13.06
C SER A 440 -26.08 -10.49 13.21
N LEU A 441 -26.02 -10.00 14.44
CA LEU A 441 -26.32 -8.62 14.82
C LEU A 441 -25.08 -8.01 15.47
N THR A 442 -24.76 -6.79 15.13
CA THR A 442 -23.66 -6.05 15.74
C THR A 442 -24.10 -4.63 16.05
N THR A 443 -24.13 -4.30 17.34
CA THR A 443 -24.36 -2.95 17.84
C THR A 443 -23.01 -2.33 18.19
N SER A 444 -22.74 -1.12 17.73
CA SER A 444 -21.54 -0.38 18.12
C SER A 444 -21.84 1.04 18.55
N ILE A 445 -21.07 1.51 19.53
CA ILE A 445 -21.11 2.88 20.05
C ILE A 445 -19.68 3.39 20.05
N LEU A 446 -19.44 4.52 19.41
CA LEU A 446 -18.15 5.19 19.38
C LEU A 446 -18.34 6.62 19.91
N GLN A 447 -17.50 7.01 20.86
CA GLN A 447 -17.33 8.39 21.27
C GLN A 447 -15.89 8.82 20.99
N THR A 448 -15.71 9.89 20.23
CA THR A 448 -14.42 10.50 19.95
C THR A 448 -14.45 11.95 20.39
N THR A 449 -13.41 12.37 21.10
CA THR A 449 -13.19 13.77 21.47
C THR A 449 -11.81 14.18 20.99
N SER A 450 -11.73 15.21 20.17
CA SER A 450 -10.47 15.81 19.70
C SER A 450 -10.37 17.23 20.20
N LYS A 451 -9.26 17.54 20.87
CA LYS A 451 -8.97 18.87 21.43
C LYS A 451 -7.78 19.45 20.70
N LEU A 452 -8.03 20.51 19.95
CA LEU A 452 -7.03 21.42 19.39
C LEU A 452 -6.96 22.67 20.29
N PRO A 453 -5.92 23.49 20.23
CA PRO A 453 -5.77 24.68 21.08
C PRO A 453 -6.95 25.65 21.01
N THR A 454 -7.55 25.82 19.85
CA THR A 454 -8.65 26.77 19.61
C THR A 454 -9.98 26.11 19.32
N LEU A 455 -10.03 24.77 19.22
CA LEU A 455 -11.21 24.05 18.78
C LEU A 455 -11.32 22.70 19.49
N SER A 456 -12.52 22.36 19.92
CA SER A 456 -12.83 21.02 20.44
C SER A 456 -13.92 20.38 19.57
N THR A 457 -13.67 19.16 19.14
CA THR A 457 -14.62 18.35 18.38
C THR A 457 -15.04 17.15 19.21
N SER A 458 -16.34 16.90 19.31
CA SER A 458 -16.87 15.68 19.90
C SER A 458 -17.79 14.98 18.91
N ILE A 459 -17.56 13.69 18.70
CA ILE A 459 -18.36 12.84 17.81
C ILE A 459 -18.88 11.68 18.64
N VAL A 460 -20.19 11.47 18.58
CA VAL A 460 -20.83 10.26 19.09
C VAL A 460 -21.48 9.56 17.90
N ASN A 461 -21.10 8.33 17.68
CA ASN A 461 -21.67 7.47 16.64
C ASN A 461 -22.31 6.24 17.28
N VAL A 462 -23.50 5.90 16.82
CA VAL A 462 -24.18 4.65 17.16
C VAL A 462 -24.52 3.97 15.84
N SER A 463 -24.17 2.71 15.69
CA SER A 463 -24.52 1.93 14.50
C SER A 463 -24.98 0.53 14.85
N GLU A 464 -25.89 0.04 14.03
CA GLU A 464 -26.44 -1.31 14.07
C GLU A 464 -26.20 -1.97 12.73
N THR A 465 -25.67 -3.19 12.74
CA THR A 465 -25.45 -4.02 11.58
C THR A 465 -26.18 -5.35 11.76
N ALA A 466 -27.03 -5.68 10.80
CA ALA A 466 -27.64 -7.00 10.70
C ALA A 466 -27.13 -7.68 9.43
N SER A 467 -26.67 -8.91 9.55
CA SER A 467 -26.30 -9.73 8.38
C SER A 467 -26.93 -11.12 8.48
N HIS A 468 -27.34 -11.64 7.33
CA HIS A 468 -27.96 -12.97 7.26
C HIS A 468 -27.62 -13.64 5.93
N GLN A 469 -27.56 -14.98 5.97
CA GLN A 469 -27.39 -15.79 4.77
C GLN A 469 -28.69 -16.56 4.51
N PHE A 470 -29.20 -16.46 3.29
CA PHE A 470 -30.43 -17.11 2.82
C PHE A 470 -30.10 -18.16 1.77
N PHE A 471 -31.05 -19.07 1.52
CA PHE A 471 -30.98 -20.06 0.43
C PHE A 471 -29.69 -20.90 0.49
N ASP A 472 -29.45 -21.60 1.59
CA ASP A 472 -28.25 -22.39 1.81
C ASP A 472 -26.94 -21.61 1.55
N ARG A 473 -26.91 -20.34 2.00
CA ARG A 473 -25.81 -19.39 1.85
C ARG A 473 -25.63 -18.83 0.43
N ALA A 474 -26.53 -19.11 -0.50
CA ALA A 474 -26.46 -18.56 -1.84
C ALA A 474 -26.64 -17.03 -1.86
N LEU A 475 -27.49 -16.48 -0.98
CA LEU A 475 -27.67 -15.03 -0.82
C LEU A 475 -27.13 -14.56 0.53
N SER A 476 -26.17 -13.69 0.52
CA SER A 476 -25.65 -12.96 1.68
C SER A 476 -26.19 -11.54 1.66
N ALA A 477 -26.84 -11.11 2.73
CA ALA A 477 -27.38 -9.77 2.90
C ALA A 477 -26.81 -9.13 4.17
N SER A 478 -26.39 -7.87 4.09
CA SER A 478 -25.94 -7.08 5.23
C SER A 478 -26.51 -5.67 5.14
N LEU A 479 -27.08 -5.20 6.24
CA LEU A 479 -27.65 -3.86 6.39
C LEU A 479 -26.98 -3.18 7.58
N THR A 480 -26.47 -1.98 7.39
CA THR A 480 -25.91 -1.15 8.45
C THR A 480 -26.62 0.20 8.46
N ALA A 481 -27.12 0.61 9.60
CA ALA A 481 -27.62 1.95 9.84
C ALA A 481 -26.79 2.62 10.94
N GLY A 482 -26.33 3.84 10.71
CA GLY A 482 -25.51 4.59 11.63
C GLY A 482 -26.01 6.03 11.80
N PHE A 483 -25.97 6.50 13.01
CA PHE A 483 -26.24 7.88 13.36
C PHE A 483 -25.03 8.48 14.05
N SER A 484 -24.57 9.61 13.57
CA SER A 484 -23.45 10.35 14.17
C SER A 484 -23.90 11.74 14.55
N ARG A 485 -23.53 12.16 15.75
CA ARG A 485 -23.67 13.53 16.21
C ARG A 485 -22.31 14.16 16.37
N ILE A 486 -22.08 15.22 15.64
CA ILE A 486 -20.82 15.94 15.57
C ILE A 486 -21.03 17.32 16.23
N ARG A 487 -20.19 17.65 17.20
CA ARG A 487 -20.17 18.97 17.87
C ARG A 487 -18.81 19.59 17.64
N VAL A 488 -18.81 20.73 17.00
CA VAL A 488 -17.62 21.59 16.81
C VAL A 488 -17.95 22.95 17.39
N LEU A 489 -18.36 23.91 16.59
CA LEU A 489 -18.95 25.19 17.00
C LEU A 489 -20.48 25.10 17.05
N SER A 490 -21.04 24.22 16.26
CA SER A 490 -22.45 23.90 16.17
C SER A 490 -22.64 22.39 16.36
N ARG A 491 -23.90 21.97 16.36
CA ARG A 491 -24.26 20.56 16.42
C ARG A 491 -24.76 20.13 15.06
N ASP A 492 -24.01 19.22 14.43
CA ASP A 492 -24.33 18.63 13.14
C ASP A 492 -24.71 17.16 13.34
N ASP A 493 -25.66 16.68 12.55
CA ASP A 493 -26.12 15.30 12.59
C ASP A 493 -25.87 14.64 11.23
N GLN A 494 -25.40 13.40 11.25
CA GLN A 494 -25.16 12.57 10.07
C GLN A 494 -25.89 11.25 10.21
N PHE A 495 -26.61 10.86 9.20
CA PHE A 495 -27.22 9.54 9.07
C PHE A 495 -26.57 8.82 7.89
N ALA A 496 -26.03 7.63 8.13
CA ALA A 496 -25.45 6.76 7.12
C ALA A 496 -26.22 5.44 7.06
N PHE A 497 -26.50 4.99 5.85
CA PHE A 497 -27.11 3.70 5.60
C PHE A 497 -26.28 2.96 4.56
N ASN A 498 -26.01 1.68 4.81
CA ASN A 498 -25.26 0.81 3.92
C ASN A 498 -25.99 -0.53 3.78
N ALA A 499 -26.23 -0.95 2.55
CA ALA A 499 -26.81 -2.24 2.23
C ALA A 499 -25.90 -2.99 1.26
N ASN A 500 -25.54 -4.22 1.59
CA ASN A 500 -24.77 -5.10 0.73
C ASN A 500 -25.54 -6.39 0.51
N LEU A 501 -25.69 -6.79 -0.74
CA LEU A 501 -26.31 -8.02 -1.17
C LEU A 501 -25.34 -8.74 -2.09
N THR A 502 -25.10 -10.01 -1.87
CA THR A 502 -24.30 -10.83 -2.77
C THR A 502 -25.01 -12.15 -2.99
N TYR A 503 -25.31 -12.45 -4.25
CA TYR A 503 -25.91 -13.72 -4.64
C TYR A 503 -24.93 -14.55 -5.44
N SER A 504 -24.70 -15.79 -5.00
CA SER A 504 -23.84 -16.77 -5.66
C SER A 504 -24.67 -17.72 -6.50
N PHE A 505 -24.31 -17.85 -7.77
CA PHE A 505 -24.90 -18.80 -8.72
C PHE A 505 -24.08 -20.11 -8.82
N GLY A 506 -23.25 -20.40 -7.81
CA GLY A 506 -22.33 -21.54 -7.82
C GLY A 506 -21.24 -21.36 -8.88
N ALA A 507 -21.13 -22.28 -9.82
CA ALA A 507 -20.11 -22.24 -10.89
C ALA A 507 -20.23 -21.01 -11.81
N TYR A 508 -21.38 -20.35 -11.86
CA TYR A 508 -21.60 -19.17 -12.71
C TYR A 508 -21.22 -17.85 -12.03
N GLY A 509 -20.54 -17.92 -10.87
CA GLY A 509 -20.04 -16.74 -10.19
C GLY A 509 -21.03 -16.10 -9.24
N SER A 510 -20.83 -14.82 -8.94
CA SER A 510 -21.67 -14.06 -8.00
C SER A 510 -21.97 -12.66 -8.51
N ILE A 511 -23.15 -12.16 -8.18
CA ILE A 511 -23.54 -10.76 -8.37
C ILE A 511 -23.62 -10.09 -7.00
N GLY A 512 -22.93 -8.98 -6.87
CA GLY A 512 -22.93 -8.12 -5.70
C GLY A 512 -23.62 -6.78 -5.99
N PHE A 513 -24.41 -6.31 -5.04
CA PHE A 513 -24.99 -4.98 -5.03
C PHE A 513 -24.66 -4.31 -3.70
N ALA A 514 -24.01 -3.16 -3.73
CA ALA A 514 -23.76 -2.33 -2.56
C ALA A 514 -24.42 -0.97 -2.75
N LEU A 515 -25.15 -0.50 -1.75
CA LEU A 515 -25.75 0.82 -1.70
C LEU A 515 -25.28 1.55 -0.45
N TYR A 516 -24.72 2.71 -0.63
CA TYR A 516 -24.35 3.63 0.44
C TYR A 516 -25.15 4.92 0.30
N ASN A 517 -25.80 5.33 1.37
CA ASN A 517 -26.49 6.61 1.48
C ASN A 517 -25.95 7.37 2.68
N ASN A 518 -25.61 8.62 2.49
CA ASN A 518 -25.12 9.52 3.54
C ASN A 518 -25.91 10.82 3.48
N LYS A 519 -26.54 11.17 4.59
CA LYS A 519 -27.25 12.44 4.77
C LYS A 519 -26.57 13.22 5.89
N TYR A 520 -26.05 14.39 5.56
CA TYR A 520 -25.43 15.31 6.50
C TYR A 520 -26.33 16.54 6.70
N THR A 521 -26.63 16.84 7.96
CA THR A 521 -27.50 17.95 8.33
C THR A 521 -26.69 18.90 9.21
N TYR A 522 -26.42 20.08 8.68
CA TYR A 522 -25.77 21.16 9.42
C TYR A 522 -26.77 21.80 10.40
N GLY A 523 -26.34 22.02 11.63
CA GLY A 523 -27.12 22.71 12.64
C GLY A 523 -27.13 24.22 12.50
N ALA A 524 -27.95 24.87 13.28
CA ALA A 524 -27.99 26.33 13.32
C ALA A 524 -26.63 26.91 13.75
N GLY A 525 -26.10 27.84 12.97
CA GLY A 525 -24.78 28.44 13.18
C GLY A 525 -23.62 27.77 12.44
N SER A 526 -23.85 26.65 11.76
CA SER A 526 -22.86 26.07 10.83
C SER A 526 -22.78 26.88 9.55
N ALA A 527 -21.59 27.04 9.00
CA ALA A 527 -21.38 27.70 7.70
C ALA A 527 -21.68 26.82 6.48
N GLY A 528 -21.99 25.54 6.69
CA GLY A 528 -22.21 24.55 5.63
C GLY A 528 -23.68 24.43 5.20
N THR A 529 -23.89 23.90 4.01
CA THR A 529 -25.21 23.54 3.47
C THR A 529 -25.45 22.04 3.62
N SER A 530 -26.59 21.64 4.20
CA SER A 530 -26.96 20.22 4.33
C SER A 530 -26.96 19.53 2.99
N PHE A 531 -26.45 18.31 2.96
CA PHE A 531 -26.30 17.55 1.71
C PHE A 531 -26.63 16.07 1.90
N SER A 532 -26.87 15.40 0.80
CA SER A 532 -26.95 13.94 0.75
C SER A 532 -26.19 13.38 -0.43
N GLU A 533 -25.61 12.21 -0.22
CA GLU A 533 -24.86 11.47 -1.23
C GLU A 533 -25.39 10.04 -1.31
N ILE A 534 -25.56 9.55 -2.52
CA ILE A 534 -25.90 8.15 -2.78
C ILE A 534 -24.83 7.60 -3.71
N GLN A 535 -24.27 6.47 -3.33
CA GLN A 535 -23.35 5.68 -4.12
C GLN A 535 -23.87 4.25 -4.20
N GLY A 536 -23.96 3.70 -5.39
CA GLY A 536 -24.29 2.31 -5.59
C GLY A 536 -23.24 1.63 -6.45
N THR A 537 -22.97 0.37 -6.14
CA THR A 537 -22.02 -0.45 -6.89
C THR A 537 -22.70 -1.75 -7.25
N LEU A 538 -22.74 -2.07 -8.53
CA LEU A 538 -23.09 -3.38 -9.04
C LEU A 538 -21.80 -4.09 -9.45
N SER A 539 -21.59 -5.30 -8.97
CA SER A 539 -20.42 -6.10 -9.29
C SER A 539 -20.82 -7.49 -9.75
N TYR A 540 -20.02 -8.05 -10.63
CA TYR A 540 -20.08 -9.45 -11.01
C TYR A 540 -18.69 -10.04 -10.90
N SER A 541 -18.57 -11.21 -10.27
CA SER A 541 -17.32 -11.95 -10.19
C SER A 541 -17.56 -13.43 -10.49
N ILE A 542 -16.69 -14.01 -11.30
CA ILE A 542 -16.66 -15.43 -11.60
C ILE A 542 -15.23 -15.93 -11.55
N GLY A 543 -15.04 -17.10 -10.93
CA GLY A 543 -13.84 -17.89 -11.04
C GLY A 543 -14.14 -19.16 -11.86
N PHE A 544 -13.22 -19.59 -12.67
CA PHE A 544 -13.36 -20.74 -13.56
C PHE A 544 -12.05 -21.53 -13.66
#